data_5a53686094e61f289b2cd78826cadfdd
#
_entry.id   5a53686094e61f289b2cd78826cadfdd
#
_cell.length_a   1.000
_cell.length_b   1.000
_cell.length_c   1.000
_cell.angle_alpha   90.00
_cell.angle_beta   90.00
_cell.angle_gamma   90.00
#
_symmetry.space_group_name_H-M   'P 1'
#
loop_
_entity.id
_entity.type
_entity.pdbx_description
1 polymer ?
#
loop_
_entity_poly.entity_id
_entity_poly.type
_entity_poly.pdbx_seq_one_letter_code
_entity_poly.pdbx_strand_id
1 'polypeptide(L)'
;MMGFRKCWLSICLILNVGFISGCSDEVSASSEEIMMNALESSKEVKEYYGEATLNISMDSEESANITMEEYVDKTGKRKIITRDEQENTTYTLNTGEEIITYDEKMKQAFSINIQQDELPSSMSPKDQVRTLLNGLSETHSIEVVGEEEISGRETFHLKASPKKDDSLLGKMEFWVDKKSWFTLKSISYSGNSRTEIIYDKINFDPSFSKDTFTLDIPKDIEVEVLDVGNQSQTSSLEEAEKALGKKILLFTGESTTLESIEIEKIGGELNRTEVYMTYFEDSIPAFSVSVFETPNGEGMSIHSSKWKVRGHVTEYDELIRTLSWDENGLRYVVMIQNPDLSVDDVVQKTETLKIQ
;
A
#
# COMPACT_ATOMS: atom_id res chain seq x y z
N MET A 1 40.99 -84.45 18.64
CA MET A 1 40.20 -85.11 19.68
C MET A 1 38.89 -84.26 19.80
N MET A 2 37.88 -84.85 19.26
CA MET A 2 36.65 -85.26 19.96
C MET A 2 35.99 -84.11 20.68
N GLY A 3 34.75 -83.78 20.49
CA GLY A 3 33.63 -84.45 19.81
C GLY A 3 32.33 -83.83 20.30
N PHE A 4 31.29 -84.15 19.51
CA PHE A 4 29.87 -84.26 19.88
C PHE A 4 29.07 -82.99 20.16
N ARG A 5 28.19 -82.61 19.25
CA ARG A 5 26.80 -83.01 18.98
C ARG A 5 25.79 -82.69 20.05
N LYS A 6 24.83 -81.83 19.66
CA LYS A 6 23.37 -82.07 19.53
C LYS A 6 22.69 -80.70 19.54
N CYS A 7 22.09 -80.24 18.49
CA CYS A 7 20.75 -80.47 17.96
C CYS A 7 19.64 -80.33 19.00
N TRP A 8 18.82 -79.33 18.82
CA TRP A 8 17.36 -79.34 18.78
C TRP A 8 16.79 -77.91 18.77
N LEU A 9 16.22 -77.58 17.68
CA LEU A 9 14.80 -77.32 17.31
C LEU A 9 14.12 -76.11 18.04
N SER A 10 13.73 -75.21 17.19
CA SER A 10 12.43 -74.51 17.09
C SER A 10 12.12 -73.51 18.21
N ILE A 11 11.99 -72.23 17.79
CA ILE A 11 10.67 -71.64 17.60
C ILE A 11 10.91 -70.27 16.90
N CYS A 12 10.33 -70.17 15.71
CA CYS A 12 10.16 -68.89 15.00
C CYS A 12 9.28 -67.98 15.86
N LEU A 13 9.85 -66.86 16.32
CA LEU A 13 9.05 -65.71 16.68
C LEU A 13 9.44 -64.57 15.76
N ILE A 14 8.67 -64.45 14.70
CA ILE A 14 8.71 -63.30 13.78
C ILE A 14 8.18 -62.10 14.56
N LEU A 15 9.09 -61.31 15.11
CA LEU A 15 8.74 -59.93 15.52
C LEU A 15 8.72 -59.08 14.24
N ASN A 16 7.51 -58.93 13.68
CA ASN A 16 7.21 -57.83 12.76
C ASN A 16 7.35 -56.51 13.53
N VAL A 17 8.54 -55.90 13.46
CA VAL A 17 8.68 -54.49 13.73
C VAL A 17 8.05 -53.78 12.56
N GLY A 18 6.77 -53.52 12.69
CA GLY A 18 6.06 -52.58 11.81
C GLY A 18 6.75 -51.24 11.91
N PHE A 19 7.46 -50.85 10.87
CA PHE A 19 7.76 -49.44 10.62
C PHE A 19 6.41 -48.75 10.45
N ILE A 20 5.91 -48.16 11.51
CA ILE A 20 4.90 -47.14 11.44
C ILE A 20 5.65 -45.94 10.87
N SER A 21 5.70 -45.86 9.54
CA SER A 21 5.86 -44.60 8.84
C SER A 21 4.64 -43.76 9.20
N GLY A 22 4.74 -43.03 10.29
CA GLY A 22 3.83 -41.94 10.55
C GLY A 22 4.06 -40.94 9.44
N CYS A 23 3.29 -41.03 8.34
CA CYS A 23 2.92 -39.85 7.60
C CYS A 23 2.15 -38.99 8.63
N SER A 24 2.79 -38.00 9.19
CA SER A 24 2.08 -36.82 9.64
C SER A 24 1.54 -36.19 8.36
N ASP A 25 0.31 -36.57 8.00
CA ASP A 25 -0.53 -35.66 7.23
C ASP A 25 -0.70 -34.43 8.09
N GLU A 26 0.27 -33.54 8.04
CA GLU A 26 0.03 -32.13 8.32
C GLU A 26 -0.96 -31.70 7.24
N VAL A 27 -2.23 -31.71 7.61
CA VAL A 27 -3.31 -31.14 6.83
C VAL A 27 -2.96 -29.64 6.74
N SER A 28 -2.26 -29.25 5.68
CA SER A 28 -2.07 -27.86 5.37
C SER A 28 -3.48 -27.29 5.15
N ALA A 29 -3.91 -26.40 6.06
CA ALA A 29 -5.18 -25.73 5.93
C ALA A 29 -5.23 -25.07 4.55
N SER A 30 -6.34 -25.25 3.83
CA SER A 30 -6.51 -24.63 2.51
C SER A 30 -6.55 -23.11 2.67
N SER A 31 -6.21 -22.36 1.62
CA SER A 31 -6.32 -20.90 1.63
C SER A 31 -7.70 -20.45 2.09
N GLU A 32 -8.76 -21.18 1.72
CA GLU A 32 -10.14 -20.95 2.13
C GLU A 32 -10.36 -21.24 3.62
N GLU A 33 -9.77 -22.28 4.17
CA GLU A 33 -9.83 -22.59 5.60
C GLU A 33 -9.08 -21.56 6.44
N ILE A 34 -7.94 -21.08 6.00
CA ILE A 34 -7.20 -19.99 6.67
C ILE A 34 -8.01 -18.71 6.59
N MET A 35 -8.61 -18.38 5.45
CA MET A 35 -9.53 -17.25 5.32
C MET A 35 -10.76 -17.41 6.22
N MET A 36 -11.38 -18.59 6.30
CA MET A 36 -12.51 -18.86 7.19
C MET A 36 -12.11 -18.75 8.67
N ASN A 37 -10.96 -19.29 9.05
CA ASN A 37 -10.44 -19.19 10.42
C ASN A 37 -10.07 -17.74 10.78
N ALA A 38 -9.60 -16.93 9.82
CA ALA A 38 -9.45 -15.50 9.98
C ALA A 38 -10.77 -14.82 10.32
N LEU A 39 -11.89 -15.31 9.82
CA LEU A 39 -13.23 -14.79 10.10
C LEU A 39 -13.77 -15.20 11.48
N GLU A 40 -13.33 -16.32 12.04
CA GLU A 40 -13.91 -16.91 13.27
C GLU A 40 -13.08 -16.69 14.55
N SER A 41 -11.83 -16.28 14.47
CA SER A 41 -10.95 -16.10 15.64
C SER A 41 -11.46 -15.00 16.60
N SER A 42 -11.41 -15.25 17.90
CA SER A 42 -12.11 -14.49 18.92
C SER A 42 -11.25 -13.53 19.76
N LYS A 43 -9.95 -13.45 19.52
CA LYS A 43 -9.07 -12.51 20.25
C LYS A 43 -8.68 -11.35 19.38
N GLU A 44 -9.37 -10.24 19.55
CA GLU A 44 -8.96 -8.96 18.97
C GLU A 44 -7.71 -8.45 19.67
N VAL A 45 -6.65 -8.21 18.92
CA VAL A 45 -5.53 -7.39 19.38
C VAL A 45 -5.98 -5.94 19.30
N LYS A 46 -6.03 -5.28 20.44
CA LYS A 46 -6.48 -3.88 20.52
C LYS A 46 -5.34 -2.91 20.76
N GLU A 47 -4.24 -3.39 21.30
CA GLU A 47 -3.07 -2.58 21.59
C GLU A 47 -1.80 -3.37 21.31
N TYR A 48 -0.77 -2.70 20.85
CA TYR A 48 0.55 -3.29 20.66
C TYR A 48 1.64 -2.23 20.57
N TYR A 49 2.88 -2.70 20.80
CA TYR A 49 4.10 -1.99 20.46
C TYR A 49 4.90 -2.85 19.49
N GLY A 50 5.41 -2.24 18.43
CA GLY A 50 6.23 -2.91 17.43
C GLY A 50 7.47 -2.12 17.06
N GLU A 51 8.55 -2.83 16.78
CA GLU A 51 9.74 -2.29 16.11
C GLU A 51 9.87 -3.00 14.78
N ALA A 52 9.99 -2.24 13.69
CA ALA A 52 10.03 -2.79 12.34
C ALA A 52 11.10 -2.10 11.49
N THR A 53 11.52 -2.80 10.45
CA THR A 53 12.40 -2.30 9.40
C THR A 53 11.65 -2.29 8.07
N LEU A 54 11.70 -1.16 7.39
CA LEU A 54 11.20 -0.98 6.02
C LEU A 54 12.39 -0.87 5.08
N ASN A 55 12.51 -1.82 4.15
CA ASN A 55 13.53 -1.84 3.11
C ASN A 55 12.88 -1.59 1.74
N ILE A 56 13.37 -0.62 1.02
CA ILE A 56 12.96 -0.34 -0.36
C ILE A 56 14.17 -0.58 -1.26
N SER A 57 14.00 -1.36 -2.31
CA SER A 57 15.01 -1.59 -3.33
C SER A 57 14.43 -1.33 -4.72
N MET A 58 15.24 -0.76 -5.62
CA MET A 58 14.94 -0.53 -7.02
C MET A 58 15.98 -1.24 -7.87
N ASP A 59 15.55 -1.96 -8.91
CA ASP A 59 16.46 -2.74 -9.78
C ASP A 59 17.42 -3.67 -8.99
N SER A 60 16.97 -4.18 -7.83
CA SER A 60 17.73 -4.98 -6.88
C SER A 60 18.85 -4.22 -6.12
N GLU A 61 18.92 -2.92 -6.24
CA GLU A 61 19.79 -2.06 -5.42
C GLU A 61 18.96 -1.49 -4.26
N GLU A 62 19.52 -1.48 -3.05
CA GLU A 62 18.89 -0.89 -1.88
C GLU A 62 18.81 0.63 -2.05
N SER A 63 17.59 1.16 -1.99
CA SER A 63 17.32 2.59 -2.20
C SER A 63 17.02 3.31 -0.89
N ALA A 64 16.43 2.61 0.09
CA ALA A 64 16.18 3.14 1.43
C ALA A 64 16.04 2.03 2.46
N ASN A 65 16.57 2.30 3.67
CA ASN A 65 16.35 1.50 4.87
C ASN A 65 15.83 2.43 5.97
N ILE A 66 14.64 2.12 6.49
CA ILE A 66 13.96 2.95 7.48
C ILE A 66 13.60 2.08 8.67
N THR A 67 13.99 2.47 9.86
CA THR A 67 13.52 1.84 11.09
C THR A 67 12.24 2.52 11.57
N MET A 68 11.34 1.75 12.17
CA MET A 68 10.05 2.20 12.62
C MET A 68 9.75 1.68 14.03
N GLU A 69 9.27 2.56 14.90
CA GLU A 69 8.63 2.20 16.16
C GLU A 69 7.14 2.54 16.05
N GLU A 70 6.29 1.59 16.39
CA GLU A 70 4.84 1.75 16.30
C GLU A 70 4.18 1.46 17.65
N TYR A 71 3.33 2.36 18.07
CA TYR A 71 2.55 2.30 19.31
C TYR A 71 1.07 2.39 18.96
N VAL A 72 0.27 1.43 19.39
CA VAL A 72 -1.19 1.42 19.18
C VAL A 72 -1.88 1.14 20.51
N ASP A 73 -2.81 2.01 20.91
CA ASP A 73 -3.58 1.83 22.14
C ASP A 73 -4.95 1.16 21.90
N LYS A 74 -5.65 0.85 22.99
CA LYS A 74 -6.99 0.22 22.96
C LYS A 74 -8.07 1.04 22.25
N THR A 75 -7.85 2.34 22.08
CA THR A 75 -8.80 3.26 21.42
C THR A 75 -8.53 3.40 19.93
N GLY A 76 -7.42 2.83 19.44
CA GLY A 76 -6.97 2.94 18.07
C GLY A 76 -6.04 4.13 17.81
N LYS A 77 -5.67 4.89 18.84
CA LYS A 77 -4.62 5.90 18.70
C LYS A 77 -3.33 5.23 18.30
N ARG A 78 -2.65 5.83 17.33
CA ARG A 78 -1.42 5.28 16.76
C ARG A 78 -0.33 6.35 16.74
N LYS A 79 0.83 6.03 17.28
CA LYS A 79 2.05 6.82 17.13
C LYS A 79 3.09 6.01 16.38
N ILE A 80 3.68 6.61 15.37
CA ILE A 80 4.76 6.02 14.58
C ILE A 80 5.96 6.95 14.66
N ILE A 81 7.13 6.38 14.87
CA ILE A 81 8.41 7.08 14.82
C ILE A 81 9.24 6.38 13.75
N THR A 82 9.63 7.10 12.72
CA THR A 82 10.51 6.55 11.67
C THR A 82 11.87 7.23 11.71
N ARG A 83 12.94 6.48 11.41
CA ARG A 83 14.29 6.99 11.24
C ARG A 83 14.89 6.42 9.97
N ASP A 84 15.43 7.30 9.14
CA ASP A 84 16.19 6.91 7.96
C ASP A 84 17.65 6.58 8.31
N GLU A 85 18.45 6.17 7.31
CA GLU A 85 19.87 5.85 7.47
C GLU A 85 20.73 7.04 7.93
N GLN A 86 20.26 8.26 7.78
CA GLN A 86 20.91 9.48 8.22
C GLN A 86 20.41 9.93 9.59
N GLU A 87 19.67 9.07 10.33
CA GLU A 87 19.06 9.36 11.63
C GLU A 87 18.03 10.52 11.59
N ASN A 88 17.51 10.88 10.40
CA ASN A 88 16.42 11.84 10.33
C ASN A 88 15.16 11.20 10.89
N THR A 89 14.54 11.86 11.86
CA THR A 89 13.40 11.33 12.58
C THR A 89 12.12 12.04 12.17
N THR A 90 11.10 11.26 11.85
CA THR A 90 9.73 11.74 11.63
C THR A 90 8.80 11.10 12.64
N TYR A 91 7.95 11.91 13.26
CA TYR A 91 6.93 11.48 14.21
C TYR A 91 5.56 11.66 13.59
N THR A 92 4.73 10.62 13.65
CA THR A 92 3.33 10.69 13.21
C THR A 92 2.43 10.23 14.34
N LEU A 93 1.41 11.02 14.67
CA LEU A 93 0.40 10.69 15.66
C LEU A 93 -0.98 10.74 15.01
N ASN A 94 -1.67 9.61 15.00
CA ASN A 94 -3.08 9.52 14.66
C ASN A 94 -3.88 9.44 15.96
N THR A 95 -4.70 10.45 16.23
CA THR A 95 -5.56 10.54 17.42
C THR A 95 -6.94 9.91 17.22
N GLY A 96 -7.29 9.55 15.96
CA GLY A 96 -8.64 9.18 15.54
C GLY A 96 -9.49 10.36 15.07
N GLU A 97 -9.10 11.60 15.36
CA GLU A 97 -9.73 12.83 14.91
C GLU A 97 -8.82 13.61 13.94
N GLU A 98 -7.52 13.48 14.13
CA GLU A 98 -6.50 14.12 13.31
C GLU A 98 -5.25 13.23 13.21
N ILE A 99 -4.50 13.39 12.13
CA ILE A 99 -3.14 12.90 11.97
C ILE A 99 -2.20 14.10 12.03
N ILE A 100 -1.23 14.06 12.94
CA ILE A 100 -0.20 15.08 13.06
C ILE A 100 1.13 14.44 12.69
N THR A 101 1.88 15.08 11.81
CA THR A 101 3.25 14.65 11.44
C THR A 101 4.23 15.77 11.73
N TYR A 102 5.35 15.42 12.35
CA TYR A 102 6.45 16.33 12.63
C TYR A 102 7.76 15.75 12.08
N ASP A 103 8.43 16.49 11.20
CA ASP A 103 9.75 16.18 10.66
C ASP A 103 10.81 17.03 11.36
N GLU A 104 11.72 16.35 12.09
CA GLU A 104 12.78 17.05 12.84
C GLU A 104 13.80 17.75 11.94
N LYS A 105 14.13 17.16 10.79
CA LYS A 105 15.14 17.70 9.86
C LYS A 105 14.62 18.93 9.14
N MET A 106 13.41 18.83 8.62
CA MET A 106 12.77 19.92 7.90
C MET A 106 12.25 21.01 8.87
N LYS A 107 12.12 20.69 10.16
CA LYS A 107 11.49 21.53 11.19
C LYS A 107 10.08 21.98 10.76
N GLN A 108 9.33 21.05 10.24
CA GLN A 108 7.97 21.27 9.76
C GLN A 108 7.01 20.34 10.45
N ALA A 109 5.82 20.83 10.74
CA ALA A 109 4.75 20.03 11.30
C ALA A 109 3.46 20.28 10.54
N PHE A 110 2.74 19.20 10.24
CA PHE A 110 1.48 19.24 9.52
C PHE A 110 0.42 18.49 10.31
N SER A 111 -0.83 18.94 10.21
CA SER A 111 -1.97 18.16 10.68
C SER A 111 -3.04 18.03 9.61
N ILE A 112 -3.71 16.88 9.62
CA ILE A 112 -4.82 16.53 8.73
C ILE A 112 -5.99 16.13 9.60
N ASN A 113 -7.14 16.80 9.45
CA ASN A 113 -8.37 16.39 10.12
C ASN A 113 -8.96 15.15 9.42
N ILE A 114 -9.32 14.14 10.21
CA ILE A 114 -9.94 12.90 9.71
C ILE A 114 -11.44 12.99 9.90
N GLN A 115 -12.21 12.79 8.84
CA GLN A 115 -13.64 12.53 8.98
C GLN A 115 -13.83 11.08 9.43
N GLN A 116 -14.65 10.86 10.47
CA GLN A 116 -14.76 9.59 11.21
C GLN A 116 -15.09 8.35 10.36
N ASP A 117 -15.52 8.52 9.11
CA ASP A 117 -15.92 7.42 8.23
C ASP A 117 -14.81 6.97 7.24
N GLU A 118 -13.65 7.64 7.21
CA GLU A 118 -12.69 7.49 6.11
C GLU A 118 -11.43 6.69 6.43
N LEU A 119 -11.06 6.44 7.69
CA LEU A 119 -9.85 5.68 7.99
C LEU A 119 -10.09 4.46 8.88
N PRO A 120 -9.56 3.30 8.48
CA PRO A 120 -9.62 2.08 9.28
C PRO A 120 -8.66 2.07 10.49
N SER A 121 -8.44 3.23 11.14
CA SER A 121 -7.51 3.36 12.27
C SER A 121 -7.88 2.49 13.49
N SER A 122 -9.10 1.99 13.54
CA SER A 122 -9.60 1.10 14.61
C SER A 122 -9.74 -0.36 14.19
N MET A 123 -9.30 -0.73 12.98
CA MET A 123 -9.36 -2.14 12.57
C MET A 123 -8.41 -3.01 13.38
N SER A 124 -8.92 -4.13 13.89
CA SER A 124 -8.06 -5.16 14.46
C SER A 124 -7.09 -5.70 13.39
N PRO A 125 -5.90 -6.21 13.76
CA PRO A 125 -4.99 -6.85 12.80
C PRO A 125 -5.67 -7.90 11.93
N LYS A 126 -6.61 -8.64 12.51
CA LYS A 126 -7.44 -9.61 11.79
C LYS A 126 -8.32 -8.95 10.72
N ASP A 127 -8.99 -7.84 11.07
CA ASP A 127 -9.82 -7.11 10.10
C ASP A 127 -8.96 -6.50 9.00
N GLN A 128 -7.75 -6.07 9.31
CA GLN A 128 -6.79 -5.59 8.30
C GLN A 128 -6.43 -6.69 7.30
N VAL A 129 -6.08 -7.90 7.78
CA VAL A 129 -5.78 -9.05 6.90
C VAL A 129 -7.01 -9.42 6.08
N ARG A 130 -8.20 -9.45 6.69
CA ARG A 130 -9.45 -9.75 5.97
C ARG A 130 -9.72 -8.72 4.87
N THR A 131 -9.59 -7.44 5.16
CA THR A 131 -9.80 -6.37 4.19
C THR A 131 -8.80 -6.43 3.06
N LEU A 132 -7.53 -6.70 3.39
CA LEU A 132 -6.47 -6.89 2.41
C LEU A 132 -6.78 -8.07 1.47
N LEU A 133 -7.08 -9.25 2.02
CA LEU A 133 -7.36 -10.44 1.23
C LEU A 133 -8.60 -10.27 0.36
N ASN A 134 -9.66 -9.62 0.87
CA ASN A 134 -10.85 -9.32 0.10
C ASN A 134 -10.54 -8.34 -1.05
N GLY A 135 -9.79 -7.27 -0.79
CA GLY A 135 -9.39 -6.30 -1.81
C GLY A 135 -8.53 -6.91 -2.92
N LEU A 136 -7.68 -7.88 -2.57
CA LEU A 136 -6.84 -8.57 -3.54
C LEU A 136 -7.57 -9.70 -4.29
N SER A 137 -8.67 -10.24 -3.77
CA SER A 137 -9.34 -11.43 -4.31
C SER A 137 -9.82 -11.28 -5.75
N GLU A 138 -10.17 -10.09 -6.17
CA GLU A 138 -10.62 -9.82 -7.54
C GLU A 138 -9.46 -9.76 -8.54
N THR A 139 -8.33 -9.22 -8.14
CA THR A 139 -7.17 -8.94 -8.99
C THR A 139 -6.05 -9.96 -8.87
N HIS A 140 -5.98 -10.69 -7.75
CA HIS A 140 -4.91 -11.65 -7.44
C HIS A 140 -5.46 -13.03 -7.12
N SER A 141 -4.66 -14.05 -7.43
CA SER A 141 -4.80 -15.38 -6.86
C SER A 141 -4.00 -15.42 -5.56
N ILE A 142 -4.67 -15.90 -4.48
CA ILE A 142 -4.04 -15.98 -3.15
C ILE A 142 -3.84 -17.46 -2.82
N GLU A 143 -2.64 -17.82 -2.39
CA GLU A 143 -2.27 -19.17 -1.99
C GLU A 143 -1.53 -19.15 -0.64
N VAL A 144 -1.71 -20.21 0.15
CA VAL A 144 -0.88 -20.48 1.32
C VAL A 144 0.31 -21.31 0.84
N VAL A 145 1.50 -20.72 0.87
CA VAL A 145 2.71 -21.42 0.40
C VAL A 145 3.40 -22.20 1.49
N GLY A 146 3.03 -21.99 2.76
CA GLY A 146 3.58 -22.73 3.87
C GLY A 146 3.46 -22.00 5.21
N GLU A 147 4.28 -22.43 6.13
CA GLU A 147 4.41 -21.88 7.46
C GLU A 147 5.88 -21.57 7.72
N GLU A 148 6.14 -20.42 8.33
CA GLU A 148 7.49 -19.99 8.65
C GLU A 148 7.52 -19.33 10.04
N GLU A 149 8.69 -19.28 10.65
CA GLU A 149 8.89 -18.55 11.90
C GLU A 149 9.46 -17.16 11.58
N ILE A 150 8.74 -16.10 11.99
CA ILE A 150 9.19 -14.73 11.88
C ILE A 150 9.25 -14.13 13.30
N SER A 151 10.42 -13.60 13.66
CA SER A 151 10.67 -12.96 14.97
C SER A 151 10.21 -13.82 16.16
N GLY A 152 10.47 -15.14 16.11
CA GLY A 152 10.12 -16.11 17.12
C GLY A 152 8.64 -16.49 17.18
N ARG A 153 7.87 -16.23 16.12
CA ARG A 153 6.43 -16.50 16.02
C ARG A 153 6.10 -17.32 14.79
N GLU A 154 5.27 -18.33 14.96
CA GLU A 154 4.76 -19.14 13.85
C GLU A 154 3.79 -18.33 12.99
N THR A 155 4.03 -18.30 11.69
CA THR A 155 3.23 -17.56 10.73
C THR A 155 2.68 -18.46 9.62
N PHE A 156 1.56 -18.05 9.02
CA PHE A 156 1.16 -18.49 7.69
C PHE A 156 1.88 -17.62 6.66
N HIS A 157 2.52 -18.25 5.67
CA HIS A 157 3.08 -17.55 4.52
C HIS A 157 2.04 -17.54 3.39
N LEU A 158 1.51 -16.37 3.09
CA LEU A 158 0.54 -16.13 2.04
C LEU A 158 1.24 -15.45 0.86
N LYS A 159 0.86 -15.86 -0.35
CA LYS A 159 1.35 -15.25 -1.58
C LYS A 159 0.16 -14.84 -2.44
N ALA A 160 0.13 -13.56 -2.82
CA ALA A 160 -0.80 -13.02 -3.77
C ALA A 160 -0.09 -12.77 -5.10
N SER A 161 -0.56 -13.42 -6.16
CA SER A 161 -0.01 -13.29 -7.51
C SER A 161 -1.05 -12.63 -8.40
N PRO A 162 -0.71 -11.57 -9.15
CA PRO A 162 -1.67 -10.91 -10.03
C PRO A 162 -2.22 -11.90 -11.07
N LYS A 163 -3.51 -11.80 -11.34
CA LYS A 163 -4.18 -12.62 -12.37
C LYS A 163 -3.85 -12.18 -13.78
N LYS A 164 -3.37 -10.93 -13.92
CA LYS A 164 -2.97 -10.30 -15.19
C LYS A 164 -1.56 -9.72 -15.02
N ASP A 165 -0.76 -9.76 -16.07
CA ASP A 165 0.64 -9.31 -16.06
C ASP A 165 0.78 -7.78 -16.00
N ASP A 166 -0.27 -7.04 -16.37
CA ASP A 166 -0.34 -5.57 -16.39
C ASP A 166 -0.98 -4.97 -15.13
N SER A 167 -1.07 -5.74 -14.07
CA SER A 167 -1.61 -5.27 -12.79
C SER A 167 -0.71 -4.20 -12.16
N LEU A 168 -1.29 -3.06 -11.78
CA LEU A 168 -0.60 -2.00 -11.03
C LEU A 168 -0.01 -2.53 -9.71
N LEU A 169 -0.74 -3.42 -9.04
CA LEU A 169 -0.26 -4.13 -7.87
C LEU A 169 0.37 -5.44 -8.34
N GLY A 170 1.69 -5.54 -8.20
CA GLY A 170 2.44 -6.74 -8.53
C GLY A 170 2.27 -7.85 -7.49
N LYS A 171 3.18 -8.80 -7.53
CA LYS A 171 3.22 -9.91 -6.56
C LYS A 171 3.38 -9.37 -5.13
N MET A 172 2.68 -9.98 -4.17
CA MET A 172 2.80 -9.69 -2.74
C MET A 172 2.95 -10.98 -1.94
N GLU A 173 3.65 -10.86 -0.83
CA GLU A 173 3.82 -11.96 0.13
C GLU A 173 3.58 -11.43 1.54
N PHE A 174 2.91 -12.22 2.39
CA PHE A 174 2.56 -11.85 3.76
C PHE A 174 2.84 -13.00 4.71
N TRP A 175 3.44 -12.69 5.86
CA TRP A 175 3.64 -13.64 6.96
C TRP A 175 2.76 -13.22 8.12
N VAL A 176 1.69 -13.95 8.32
CA VAL A 176 0.63 -13.63 9.28
C VAL A 176 0.77 -14.52 10.50
N ASP A 177 0.94 -13.93 11.68
CA ASP A 177 1.03 -14.66 12.96
C ASP A 177 -0.22 -15.50 13.20
N LYS A 178 -0.03 -16.79 13.45
CA LYS A 178 -1.12 -17.76 13.64
C LYS A 178 -2.01 -17.47 14.84
N LYS A 179 -1.54 -16.73 15.84
CA LYS A 179 -2.25 -16.48 17.10
C LYS A 179 -2.96 -15.14 17.11
N SER A 180 -2.29 -14.09 16.66
CA SER A 180 -2.79 -12.70 16.72
C SER A 180 -3.37 -12.20 15.40
N TRP A 181 -3.11 -12.90 14.29
CA TRP A 181 -3.43 -12.47 12.92
C TRP A 181 -2.70 -11.18 12.50
N PHE A 182 -1.65 -10.83 13.21
CA PHE A 182 -0.83 -9.68 12.87
C PHE A 182 0.11 -10.04 11.71
N THR A 183 0.24 -9.15 10.73
CA THR A 183 1.18 -9.33 9.63
C THR A 183 2.59 -8.94 10.13
N LEU A 184 3.42 -9.93 10.42
CA LEU A 184 4.78 -9.71 10.93
C LEU A 184 5.77 -9.34 9.84
N LYS A 185 5.51 -9.77 8.60
CA LYS A 185 6.34 -9.44 7.46
C LYS A 185 5.46 -9.31 6.22
N SER A 186 5.78 -8.36 5.37
CA SER A 186 5.20 -8.25 4.03
C SER A 186 6.27 -7.88 3.02
N ILE A 187 6.11 -8.39 1.80
CA ILE A 187 6.90 -8.01 0.64
C ILE A 187 5.94 -7.66 -0.47
N SER A 188 6.15 -6.53 -1.13
CA SER A 188 5.40 -6.14 -2.32
C SER A 188 6.35 -5.77 -3.45
N TYR A 189 5.91 -6.08 -4.65
CA TYR A 189 6.60 -5.74 -5.88
C TYR A 189 5.72 -4.81 -6.71
N SER A 190 6.31 -3.75 -7.27
CA SER A 190 5.65 -2.84 -8.19
C SER A 190 6.67 -2.43 -9.26
N GLY A 191 6.51 -2.93 -10.50
CA GLY A 191 7.54 -2.79 -11.51
C GLY A 191 8.88 -3.33 -11.02
N ASN A 192 9.93 -2.49 -11.04
CA ASN A 192 11.26 -2.82 -10.58
C ASN A 192 11.49 -2.55 -9.08
N SER A 193 10.47 -2.04 -8.39
CA SER A 193 10.54 -1.73 -6.96
C SER A 193 10.12 -2.94 -6.13
N ARG A 194 10.86 -3.19 -5.05
CA ARG A 194 10.54 -4.17 -4.00
C ARG A 194 10.52 -3.44 -2.67
N THR A 195 9.41 -3.54 -1.97
CA THR A 195 9.25 -3.02 -0.61
C THR A 195 9.08 -4.18 0.34
N GLU A 196 9.85 -4.21 1.41
CA GLU A 196 9.76 -5.20 2.48
C GLU A 196 9.59 -4.50 3.82
N ILE A 197 8.60 -4.93 4.59
CA ILE A 197 8.40 -4.53 5.99
C ILE A 197 8.53 -5.79 6.82
N ILE A 198 9.35 -5.73 7.88
CA ILE A 198 9.50 -6.81 8.84
C ILE A 198 9.47 -6.23 10.25
N TYR A 199 8.61 -6.78 11.12
CA TYR A 199 8.60 -6.50 12.54
C TYR A 199 9.64 -7.36 13.24
N ASP A 200 10.72 -6.74 13.68
CA ASP A 200 11.80 -7.39 14.42
C ASP A 200 11.36 -7.72 15.84
N LYS A 201 10.45 -6.90 16.39
CA LYS A 201 9.89 -7.08 17.73
C LYS A 201 8.43 -6.67 17.75
N ILE A 202 7.60 -7.45 18.45
CA ILE A 202 6.19 -7.17 18.66
C ILE A 202 5.77 -7.56 20.08
N ASN A 203 5.07 -6.67 20.75
CA ASN A 203 4.49 -6.89 22.09
C ASN A 203 2.99 -6.57 22.05
N PHE A 204 2.15 -7.54 22.32
CA PHE A 204 0.69 -7.42 22.36
C PHE A 204 0.11 -7.16 23.77
N ASP A 205 0.96 -6.91 24.76
CA ASP A 205 0.56 -6.52 26.12
C ASP A 205 1.49 -5.40 26.63
N PRO A 206 1.54 -4.27 25.91
CA PRO A 206 2.40 -3.16 26.28
C PRO A 206 1.79 -2.36 27.46
N SER A 207 2.65 -1.67 28.20
CA SER A 207 2.22 -0.68 29.18
C SER A 207 2.65 0.70 28.71
N PHE A 208 1.69 1.51 28.31
CA PHE A 208 1.95 2.86 27.83
C PHE A 208 1.86 3.90 28.95
N SER A 209 2.77 4.88 28.92
CA SER A 209 2.68 6.07 29.77
C SER A 209 1.60 7.03 29.20
N LYS A 210 1.20 8.01 30.00
CA LYS A 210 0.22 9.02 29.56
C LYS A 210 0.75 9.87 28.40
N ASP A 211 2.08 10.02 28.31
CA ASP A 211 2.73 10.85 27.32
C ASP A 211 3.15 10.07 26.07
N THR A 212 2.87 8.75 26.01
CA THR A 212 3.22 7.94 24.84
C THR A 212 2.55 8.48 23.57
N PHE A 213 1.27 8.85 23.67
CA PHE A 213 0.48 9.35 22.52
C PHE A 213 0.42 10.88 22.48
N THR A 214 1.59 11.50 22.59
CA THR A 214 1.80 12.94 22.40
C THR A 214 2.98 13.16 21.46
N LEU A 215 2.99 14.30 20.77
CA LEU A 215 4.15 14.78 20.01
C LEU A 215 4.77 15.97 20.73
N ASP A 216 6.08 15.95 20.90
CA ASP A 216 6.83 17.05 21.49
C ASP A 216 7.36 17.95 20.36
N ILE A 217 6.44 18.75 19.78
CA ILE A 217 6.76 19.71 18.72
C ILE A 217 7.33 20.97 19.35
N PRO A 218 8.53 21.43 18.96
CA PRO A 218 9.12 22.68 19.44
C PRO A 218 8.17 23.88 19.27
N LYS A 219 8.13 24.79 20.25
CA LYS A 219 7.16 25.90 20.29
C LYS A 219 7.32 26.93 19.17
N ASP A 220 8.46 26.94 18.53
CA ASP A 220 8.79 27.80 17.40
C ASP A 220 8.37 27.20 16.06
N ILE A 221 7.82 25.99 16.07
CA ILE A 221 7.29 25.32 14.89
C ILE A 221 5.76 25.42 14.92
N GLU A 222 5.20 26.05 13.91
CA GLU A 222 3.76 26.11 13.68
C GLU A 222 3.28 24.80 13.04
N VAL A 223 2.17 24.24 13.52
CA VAL A 223 1.53 23.09 12.88
C VAL A 223 0.64 23.61 11.77
N GLU A 224 1.03 23.37 10.52
CA GLU A 224 0.23 23.72 9.35
C GLU A 224 -0.92 22.73 9.20
N VAL A 225 -2.16 23.22 9.21
CA VAL A 225 -3.32 22.38 8.97
C VAL A 225 -3.49 22.18 7.47
N LEU A 226 -3.28 20.95 7.01
CA LEU A 226 -3.55 20.59 5.63
C LEU A 226 -5.05 20.22 5.51
N ASP A 227 -5.76 21.01 4.77
CA ASP A 227 -7.18 20.76 4.50
C ASP A 227 -7.32 19.73 3.36
N VAL A 228 -7.13 18.47 3.70
CA VAL A 228 -7.31 17.33 2.75
C VAL A 228 -8.72 16.75 2.78
N GLY A 229 -9.59 17.25 3.64
CA GLY A 229 -10.93 16.71 3.87
C GLY A 229 -12.08 17.67 3.58
N ASN A 230 -11.82 18.92 3.34
CA ASN A 230 -12.85 19.84 2.94
C ASN A 230 -12.86 20.03 1.43
N GLN A 231 -13.63 19.14 0.83
CA GLN A 231 -14.25 19.42 -0.44
C GLN A 231 -13.30 19.35 -1.65
N SER A 232 -13.12 18.18 -2.12
CA SER A 232 -13.43 18.02 -3.51
C SER A 232 -14.91 18.42 -3.69
N GLN A 233 -15.17 19.72 -3.71
CA GLN A 233 -16.47 20.19 -4.15
C GLN A 233 -16.55 19.78 -5.60
N THR A 234 -17.47 18.87 -5.89
CA THR A 234 -17.85 18.62 -7.27
C THR A 234 -18.16 19.97 -7.88
N SER A 235 -17.26 20.45 -8.69
CA SER A 235 -17.31 21.77 -9.31
C SER A 235 -17.78 21.64 -10.74
N SER A 236 -18.29 22.73 -11.27
CA SER A 236 -18.59 22.78 -12.70
C SER A 236 -17.31 23.03 -13.52
N LEU A 237 -17.34 22.67 -14.79
CA LEU A 237 -16.25 23.02 -15.72
C LEU A 237 -15.98 24.53 -15.75
N GLU A 238 -17.02 25.36 -15.69
CA GLU A 238 -16.90 26.82 -15.69
C GLU A 238 -16.13 27.32 -14.47
N GLU A 239 -16.39 26.76 -13.30
CA GLU A 239 -15.66 27.10 -12.06
C GLU A 239 -14.20 26.64 -12.12
N ALA A 240 -13.94 25.45 -12.66
CA ALA A 240 -12.59 24.93 -12.85
C ALA A 240 -11.77 25.80 -13.82
N GLU A 241 -12.33 26.17 -14.97
CA GLU A 241 -11.70 27.05 -15.94
C GLU A 241 -11.47 28.46 -15.38
N LYS A 242 -12.39 28.96 -14.57
CA LYS A 242 -12.25 30.24 -13.87
C LYS A 242 -11.12 30.17 -12.83
N ALA A 243 -11.00 29.07 -12.11
CA ALA A 243 -9.95 28.87 -11.10
C ALA A 243 -8.54 28.83 -11.72
N LEU A 244 -8.40 28.20 -12.89
CA LEU A 244 -7.14 28.16 -13.64
C LEU A 244 -6.91 29.36 -14.56
N GLY A 245 -7.94 30.20 -14.80
CA GLY A 245 -7.89 31.29 -15.77
C GLY A 245 -7.71 30.85 -17.23
N LYS A 246 -7.95 29.59 -17.54
CA LYS A 246 -7.71 28.96 -18.86
C LYS A 246 -8.77 27.93 -19.18
N LYS A 247 -8.97 27.72 -20.48
CA LYS A 247 -9.85 26.65 -20.97
C LYS A 247 -9.19 25.28 -20.80
N ILE A 248 -9.99 24.30 -20.38
CA ILE A 248 -9.56 22.93 -20.10
C ILE A 248 -9.96 22.01 -21.25
N LEU A 249 -9.06 21.12 -21.65
CA LEU A 249 -9.35 20.06 -22.61
C LEU A 249 -10.01 18.88 -21.88
N LEU A 250 -11.16 18.44 -22.39
CA LEU A 250 -11.90 17.29 -21.86
C LEU A 250 -11.87 16.12 -22.83
N PHE A 251 -11.77 14.91 -22.30
CA PHE A 251 -12.01 13.69 -23.09
C PHE A 251 -13.50 13.60 -23.45
N THR A 252 -13.78 13.40 -24.74
CA THR A 252 -15.15 13.40 -25.29
C THR A 252 -15.47 12.14 -26.10
N GLY A 253 -14.83 11.01 -25.79
CA GLY A 253 -15.07 9.71 -26.42
C GLY A 253 -16.48 9.16 -26.10
N GLU A 254 -17.06 8.35 -26.99
CA GLU A 254 -18.40 7.76 -26.78
C GLU A 254 -18.48 6.85 -25.56
N SER A 255 -17.37 6.16 -25.20
CA SER A 255 -17.28 5.27 -24.04
C SER A 255 -16.78 5.95 -22.78
N THR A 256 -16.29 7.20 -22.86
CA THR A 256 -15.63 7.89 -21.76
C THR A 256 -16.57 8.93 -21.17
N THR A 257 -16.93 8.78 -19.90
CA THR A 257 -17.82 9.69 -19.17
C THR A 257 -17.02 10.45 -18.12
N LEU A 258 -17.16 11.79 -18.09
CA LEU A 258 -16.64 12.62 -16.99
C LEU A 258 -17.59 12.49 -15.81
N GLU A 259 -17.11 11.92 -14.70
CA GLU A 259 -17.89 11.66 -13.49
C GLU A 259 -17.83 12.83 -12.51
N SER A 260 -16.63 13.38 -12.26
CA SER A 260 -16.45 14.51 -11.36
C SER A 260 -15.41 15.49 -11.83
N ILE A 261 -15.58 16.74 -11.43
CA ILE A 261 -14.56 17.80 -11.49
C ILE A 261 -14.39 18.34 -10.08
N GLU A 262 -13.16 18.42 -9.62
CA GLU A 262 -12.79 18.86 -8.29
C GLU A 262 -11.71 19.93 -8.40
N ILE A 263 -11.77 20.96 -7.56
CA ILE A 263 -10.79 22.04 -7.56
C ILE A 263 -10.08 22.03 -6.21
N GLU A 264 -8.77 21.92 -6.23
CA GLU A 264 -7.94 21.93 -5.04
C GLU A 264 -6.94 23.08 -5.09
N LYS A 265 -6.69 23.73 -3.96
CA LYS A 265 -5.63 24.70 -3.78
C LYS A 265 -4.54 24.06 -2.96
N ILE A 266 -3.44 23.74 -3.60
CA ILE A 266 -2.27 23.17 -2.96
C ILE A 266 -1.42 24.31 -2.42
N GLY A 267 -1.24 24.33 -1.09
CA GLY A 267 -0.41 25.30 -0.40
C GLY A 267 1.09 24.95 -0.42
N GLY A 268 1.84 25.56 0.51
CA GLY A 268 3.26 25.30 0.69
C GLY A 268 4.12 25.76 -0.51
N GLU A 269 5.19 25.03 -0.79
CA GLU A 269 6.11 25.35 -1.90
C GLU A 269 5.47 25.27 -3.29
N LEU A 270 4.47 24.41 -3.46
CA LEU A 270 3.78 24.25 -4.74
C LEU A 270 2.85 25.41 -5.04
N ASN A 271 2.17 25.95 -4.04
CA ASN A 271 1.27 27.10 -4.08
C ASN A 271 0.53 27.28 -5.41
N ARG A 272 -0.22 26.26 -5.82
CA ARG A 272 -0.92 26.20 -7.10
C ARG A 272 -2.35 25.71 -6.95
N THR A 273 -3.20 26.06 -7.93
CA THR A 273 -4.53 25.47 -8.08
C THR A 273 -4.45 24.27 -9.02
N GLU A 274 -5.01 23.15 -8.61
CA GLU A 274 -5.18 21.96 -9.45
C GLU A 274 -6.66 21.67 -9.64
N VAL A 275 -6.99 21.15 -10.81
CA VAL A 275 -8.30 20.62 -11.17
C VAL A 275 -8.15 19.14 -11.40
N TYR A 276 -8.89 18.34 -10.64
CA TYR A 276 -8.96 16.90 -10.80
C TYR A 276 -10.24 16.50 -11.52
N MET A 277 -10.12 15.66 -12.51
CA MET A 277 -11.24 15.14 -13.27
C MET A 277 -11.19 13.63 -13.29
N THR A 278 -12.27 12.97 -12.90
CA THR A 278 -12.37 11.52 -12.90
C THR A 278 -13.21 11.05 -14.07
N TYR A 279 -12.68 10.10 -14.82
CA TYR A 279 -13.32 9.53 -15.99
C TYR A 279 -13.63 8.05 -15.81
N PHE A 280 -14.82 7.65 -16.23
CA PHE A 280 -15.30 6.28 -16.21
C PHE A 280 -15.48 5.75 -17.63
N GLU A 281 -15.31 4.44 -17.79
CA GLU A 281 -15.70 3.68 -18.96
C GLU A 281 -16.49 2.46 -18.52
N ASP A 282 -17.67 2.26 -19.09
CA ASP A 282 -18.59 1.16 -18.73
C ASP A 282 -18.83 1.05 -17.21
N SER A 283 -18.94 2.21 -16.51
CA SER A 283 -19.12 2.32 -15.07
C SER A 283 -17.91 1.86 -14.22
N ILE A 284 -16.74 1.74 -14.83
CA ILE A 284 -15.48 1.41 -14.16
C ILE A 284 -14.56 2.64 -14.20
N PRO A 285 -13.87 3.02 -13.12
CA PRO A 285 -12.86 4.07 -13.17
C PRO A 285 -11.82 3.77 -14.23
N ALA A 286 -11.70 4.65 -15.23
CA ALA A 286 -10.77 4.47 -16.33
C ALA A 286 -9.44 5.16 -16.07
N PHE A 287 -9.50 6.45 -15.81
CA PHE A 287 -8.34 7.29 -15.48
C PHE A 287 -8.80 8.58 -14.81
N SER A 288 -7.88 9.19 -14.05
CA SER A 288 -8.04 10.55 -13.55
C SER A 288 -7.08 11.50 -14.26
N VAL A 289 -7.47 12.77 -14.34
CA VAL A 289 -6.68 13.83 -14.98
C VAL A 289 -6.49 14.97 -14.00
N SER A 290 -5.25 15.25 -13.63
CA SER A 290 -4.89 16.47 -12.93
C SER A 290 -4.48 17.55 -13.92
N VAL A 291 -4.99 18.76 -13.75
CA VAL A 291 -4.70 19.92 -14.64
C VAL A 291 -4.31 21.12 -13.79
N PHE A 292 -3.16 21.71 -14.09
CA PHE A 292 -2.66 22.89 -13.41
C PHE A 292 -1.80 23.74 -14.35
N GLU A 293 -1.44 24.94 -13.93
CA GLU A 293 -0.55 25.80 -14.74
C GLU A 293 0.80 25.11 -14.95
N THR A 294 1.30 25.17 -16.20
CA THR A 294 2.63 24.64 -16.53
C THR A 294 3.67 25.22 -15.60
N PRO A 295 4.39 24.40 -14.81
CA PRO A 295 5.39 24.88 -13.87
C PRO A 295 6.53 25.60 -14.58
N ASN A 296 6.99 26.71 -14.00
CA ASN A 296 8.14 27.47 -14.47
C ASN A 296 9.31 27.23 -13.51
N GLY A 297 10.34 26.47 -13.91
CA GLY A 297 11.53 26.24 -13.09
C GLY A 297 12.49 25.23 -13.70
N GLU A 298 13.77 25.28 -13.29
CA GLU A 298 14.74 24.25 -13.64
C GLU A 298 14.32 22.93 -12.98
N GLY A 299 14.31 21.82 -13.74
CA GLY A 299 13.94 20.49 -13.25
C GLY A 299 12.43 20.17 -13.29
N MET A 300 11.57 21.12 -13.70
CA MET A 300 10.12 20.89 -13.83
C MET A 300 9.64 20.66 -15.26
N SER A 301 10.55 20.54 -16.21
CA SER A 301 10.24 20.27 -17.62
C SER A 301 9.89 18.80 -17.83
N ILE A 302 8.98 18.56 -18.77
CA ILE A 302 8.60 17.21 -19.21
C ILE A 302 9.83 16.48 -19.78
N HIS A 303 10.13 15.30 -19.25
CA HIS A 303 11.15 14.40 -19.80
C HIS A 303 10.54 13.63 -20.98
N SER A 304 11.28 13.58 -22.09
CA SER A 304 10.76 12.99 -23.33
C SER A 304 10.60 11.48 -23.22
N SER A 305 9.39 10.99 -23.38
CA SER A 305 9.07 9.57 -23.58
C SER A 305 8.95 9.24 -25.08
N LYS A 306 8.69 7.97 -25.40
CA LYS A 306 8.41 7.52 -26.78
C LYS A 306 7.06 7.97 -27.31
N TRP A 307 6.12 8.32 -26.45
CA TRP A 307 4.78 8.73 -26.83
C TRP A 307 4.70 10.23 -27.12
N LYS A 308 3.67 10.61 -27.85
CA LYS A 308 3.28 12.01 -28.07
C LYS A 308 1.79 12.14 -27.93
N VAL A 309 1.35 13.20 -27.27
CA VAL A 309 -0.06 13.57 -27.17
C VAL A 309 -0.29 14.79 -28.05
N ARG A 310 -1.12 14.66 -29.07
CA ARG A 310 -1.48 15.75 -29.99
C ARG A 310 -0.27 16.51 -30.56
N GLY A 311 0.86 15.80 -30.71
CA GLY A 311 2.13 16.36 -31.18
C GLY A 311 3.04 16.93 -30.06
N HIS A 312 2.55 17.05 -28.84
CA HIS A 312 3.33 17.50 -27.69
C HIS A 312 4.25 16.39 -27.16
N VAL A 313 5.38 16.81 -26.58
CA VAL A 313 6.29 15.92 -25.86
C VAL A 313 5.60 15.44 -24.59
N THR A 314 5.75 14.17 -24.26
CA THR A 314 5.16 13.56 -23.09
C THR A 314 6.19 12.93 -22.19
N GLU A 315 5.93 12.88 -20.91
CA GLU A 315 6.61 12.04 -19.93
C GLU A 315 5.65 10.92 -19.53
N TYR A 316 6.19 9.71 -19.40
CA TYR A 316 5.42 8.59 -18.88
C TYR A 316 6.18 7.93 -17.73
N ASP A 317 5.55 7.89 -16.58
CA ASP A 317 6.04 7.15 -15.43
C ASP A 317 5.34 5.78 -15.40
N GLU A 318 6.13 4.73 -15.63
CA GLU A 318 5.64 3.36 -15.71
C GLU A 318 5.20 2.82 -14.34
N LEU A 319 5.83 3.31 -13.26
CA LEU A 319 5.57 2.83 -11.90
C LEU A 319 4.16 3.20 -11.41
N ILE A 320 3.78 4.46 -11.63
CA ILE A 320 2.47 4.99 -11.24
C ILE A 320 1.52 5.17 -12.41
N ARG A 321 1.93 4.71 -13.60
CA ARG A 321 1.15 4.73 -14.85
C ARG A 321 0.59 6.12 -15.19
N THR A 322 1.43 7.15 -15.05
CA THR A 322 1.05 8.53 -15.35
C THR A 322 1.66 9.02 -16.67
N LEU A 323 0.80 9.60 -17.51
CA LEU A 323 1.18 10.25 -18.75
C LEU A 323 1.01 11.77 -18.59
N SER A 324 2.07 12.54 -18.78
CA SER A 324 2.06 13.99 -18.60
C SER A 324 2.46 14.73 -19.87
N TRP A 325 1.82 15.88 -20.14
CA TRP A 325 2.21 16.81 -21.21
C TRP A 325 1.80 18.23 -20.90
N ASP A 326 2.44 19.19 -21.59
CA ASP A 326 2.10 20.60 -21.51
C ASP A 326 1.38 21.06 -22.79
N GLU A 327 0.20 21.67 -22.66
CA GLU A 327 -0.58 22.23 -23.75
C GLU A 327 -1.35 23.47 -23.29
N ASN A 328 -1.32 24.54 -24.09
CA ASN A 328 -2.01 25.83 -23.82
C ASN A 328 -1.64 26.49 -22.47
N GLY A 329 -0.42 26.23 -21.98
CA GLY A 329 0.07 26.76 -20.70
C GLY A 329 -0.52 26.05 -19.50
N LEU A 330 -1.09 24.88 -19.70
CA LEU A 330 -1.51 23.94 -18.67
C LEU A 330 -0.69 22.65 -18.77
N ARG A 331 -0.40 22.03 -17.62
CA ARG A 331 0.09 20.67 -17.54
C ARG A 331 -1.08 19.75 -17.28
N TYR A 332 -1.16 18.70 -18.06
CA TYR A 332 -2.09 17.59 -17.91
C TYR A 332 -1.33 16.38 -17.42
N VAL A 333 -1.83 15.73 -16.38
CA VAL A 333 -1.29 14.50 -15.84
C VAL A 333 -2.42 13.48 -15.79
N VAL A 334 -2.36 12.47 -16.64
CA VAL A 334 -3.35 11.39 -16.71
C VAL A 334 -2.82 10.20 -15.94
N MET A 335 -3.48 9.81 -14.85
CA MET A 335 -3.20 8.59 -14.10
C MET A 335 -4.15 7.48 -14.56
N ILE A 336 -3.60 6.43 -15.13
CA ILE A 336 -4.36 5.29 -15.66
C ILE A 336 -4.75 4.37 -14.51
N GLN A 337 -6.04 4.32 -14.17
CA GLN A 337 -6.59 3.55 -13.05
C GLN A 337 -7.06 2.16 -13.49
N ASN A 338 -7.64 2.05 -14.67
CA ASN A 338 -8.08 0.78 -15.22
C ASN A 338 -6.86 -0.06 -15.66
N PRO A 339 -6.61 -1.25 -15.08
CA PRO A 339 -5.50 -2.11 -15.49
C PRO A 339 -5.61 -2.62 -16.94
N ASP A 340 -6.82 -2.68 -17.49
CA ASP A 340 -7.06 -3.12 -18.87
C ASP A 340 -6.78 -2.03 -19.92
N LEU A 341 -6.58 -0.77 -19.50
CA LEU A 341 -6.17 0.31 -20.39
C LEU A 341 -4.65 0.41 -20.45
N SER A 342 -4.10 0.30 -21.64
CA SER A 342 -2.69 0.60 -21.89
C SER A 342 -2.44 2.11 -22.01
N VAL A 343 -1.18 2.54 -21.91
CA VAL A 343 -0.80 3.92 -22.21
C VAL A 343 -1.09 4.28 -23.67
N ASP A 344 -0.97 3.32 -24.61
CA ASP A 344 -1.26 3.54 -26.01
C ASP A 344 -2.77 3.82 -26.24
N ASP A 345 -3.65 3.12 -25.50
CA ASP A 345 -5.10 3.39 -25.53
C ASP A 345 -5.39 4.81 -25.05
N VAL A 346 -4.76 5.23 -23.93
CA VAL A 346 -4.93 6.58 -23.39
C VAL A 346 -4.39 7.64 -24.37
N VAL A 347 -3.23 7.43 -24.98
CA VAL A 347 -2.67 8.31 -26.00
C VAL A 347 -3.66 8.44 -27.19
N GLN A 348 -4.24 7.34 -27.65
CA GLN A 348 -5.25 7.37 -28.71
C GLN A 348 -6.49 8.17 -28.27
N LYS A 349 -6.95 7.99 -27.02
CA LYS A 349 -8.08 8.75 -26.48
C LYS A 349 -7.82 10.26 -26.40
N THR A 350 -6.55 10.69 -26.22
CA THR A 350 -6.22 12.12 -26.20
C THR A 350 -6.54 12.85 -27.51
N GLU A 351 -6.65 12.13 -28.62
CA GLU A 351 -7.09 12.73 -29.90
C GLU A 351 -8.56 13.20 -29.87
N THR A 352 -9.35 12.71 -28.90
CA THR A 352 -10.73 13.13 -28.67
C THR A 352 -10.84 14.40 -27.81
N LEU A 353 -9.74 14.88 -27.24
CA LEU A 353 -9.71 16.06 -26.37
C LEU A 353 -10.23 17.30 -27.07
N LYS A 354 -11.20 17.97 -26.46
CA LYS A 354 -11.82 19.21 -26.95
C LYS A 354 -12.02 20.20 -25.80
N ILE A 355 -11.98 21.49 -26.17
CA ILE A 355 -12.52 22.59 -25.37
C ILE A 355 -14.03 22.59 -25.56
N GLN A 356 -14.78 22.61 -24.48
CA GLN A 356 -16.24 22.75 -24.51
C GLN A 356 -16.67 24.19 -24.22
#